data_18e46e88df2cb033ed89af0030896bc8
#
_entry.id   18e46e88df2cb033ed89af0030896bc8
#
_cell.length_a   1.000
_cell.length_b   1.000
_cell.length_c   1.000
_cell.angle_alpha   90.00
_cell.angle_beta   90.00
_cell.angle_gamma   90.00
#
_symmetry.space_group_name_H-M   'P 1'
#
loop_
_entity.id
_entity.type
_entity.pdbx_description
1 polymer ?
#
loop_
_entity_poly.entity_id
_entity_poly.type
_entity_poly.pdbx_seq_one_letter_code
_entity_poly.pdbx_strand_id
1 'polypeptide(L)'
;NTVDSIKYTEYLLKHGVIVYFLSDNLNTIQEDSEFRLTIMSSLAQDEVRKLSERVKFGVNRMIKDRKLIGGNLTGYFKKDGRYEINPAEASIITYLFETYASGKVGLKKIGQDLAKMGYLNSKGEPYSQTTMAKFLTNPRYKGYYTARLTEVENYKTHKKKKVPKE
;
A
#
# COMPACT_ATOMS: atom_id res chain seq x y z
N ASN A 1 -17.65 7.88 7.36
CA ASN A 1 -16.68 7.66 8.44
C ASN A 1 -17.28 8.22 9.74
N THR A 2 -17.43 7.35 10.76
CA THR A 2 -18.09 7.69 12.04
C THR A 2 -17.45 8.89 12.74
N VAL A 3 -16.11 9.02 12.65
CA VAL A 3 -15.38 10.15 13.25
C VAL A 3 -15.71 11.47 12.58
N ASP A 4 -15.86 11.48 11.27
CA ASP A 4 -16.23 12.68 10.52
C ASP A 4 -17.69 13.06 10.79
N SER A 5 -18.59 12.07 10.88
CA SER A 5 -20.01 12.30 11.24
C SER A 5 -20.13 12.99 12.58
N ILE A 6 -19.35 12.58 13.59
CA ILE A 6 -19.37 13.19 14.91
C ILE A 6 -18.86 14.64 14.87
N LYS A 7 -17.74 14.90 14.21
CA LYS A 7 -17.21 16.25 14.03
C LYS A 7 -18.22 17.20 13.36
N TYR A 8 -18.87 16.72 12.31
CA TYR A 8 -19.90 17.52 11.63
C TYR A 8 -21.12 17.74 12.52
N THR A 9 -21.50 16.74 13.32
CA THR A 9 -22.61 16.89 14.28
C THR A 9 -22.28 17.93 15.35
N GLU A 10 -21.09 17.90 15.93
CA GLU A 10 -20.63 18.91 16.89
C GLU A 10 -20.58 20.32 16.27
N TYR A 11 -20.11 20.40 15.01
CA TYR A 11 -20.09 21.66 14.28
C TYR A 11 -21.50 22.22 14.06
N LEU A 12 -22.44 21.38 13.62
CA LEU A 12 -23.83 21.76 13.39
C LEU A 12 -24.54 22.19 14.69
N LEU A 13 -24.31 21.47 15.79
CA LEU A 13 -24.83 21.81 17.10
C LEU A 13 -24.36 23.19 17.56
N LYS A 14 -23.07 23.52 17.38
CA LYS A 14 -22.52 24.86 17.70
C LYS A 14 -23.19 25.98 16.91
N HIS A 15 -23.79 25.67 15.77
CA HIS A 15 -24.53 26.63 14.93
C HIS A 15 -26.06 26.53 15.14
N GLY A 16 -26.52 25.83 16.20
CA GLY A 16 -27.94 25.71 16.53
C GLY A 16 -28.73 24.78 15.61
N VAL A 17 -28.04 23.95 14.84
CA VAL A 17 -28.66 22.99 13.91
C VAL A 17 -28.83 21.64 14.61
N ILE A 18 -30.06 21.16 14.63
CA ILE A 18 -30.44 19.86 15.22
C ILE A 18 -30.16 18.76 14.21
N VAL A 19 -29.51 17.68 14.65
CA VAL A 19 -29.21 16.49 13.83
C VAL A 19 -30.01 15.32 14.39
N TYR A 20 -30.70 14.61 13.50
CA TYR A 20 -31.42 13.39 13.82
C TYR A 20 -30.82 12.20 13.08
N PHE A 21 -30.29 11.21 13.82
CA PHE A 21 -29.73 9.97 13.28
C PHE A 21 -30.86 8.92 13.21
N LEU A 22 -31.43 8.74 12.03
CA LEU A 22 -32.59 7.86 11.81
C LEU A 22 -32.28 6.40 12.16
N SER A 23 -31.09 5.90 11.83
CA SER A 23 -30.70 4.51 12.08
C SER A 23 -30.57 4.17 13.56
N ASP A 24 -30.15 5.13 14.37
CA ASP A 24 -29.86 4.92 15.80
C ASP A 24 -30.94 5.50 16.70
N ASN A 25 -32.00 6.08 16.10
CA ASN A 25 -33.05 6.81 16.76
C ASN A 25 -32.50 7.81 17.78
N LEU A 26 -31.46 8.54 17.41
CA LEU A 26 -30.75 9.50 18.25
C LEU A 26 -31.03 10.92 17.76
N ASN A 27 -31.45 11.79 18.69
CA ASN A 27 -31.67 13.20 18.44
C ASN A 27 -30.73 14.04 19.31
N THR A 28 -30.07 15.03 18.72
CA THR A 28 -29.10 15.89 19.44
C THR A 28 -29.77 16.88 20.42
N ILE A 29 -31.10 16.96 20.47
CA ILE A 29 -31.84 17.75 21.48
C ILE A 29 -31.90 17.03 22.84
N GLN A 30 -31.83 15.71 22.87
CA GLN A 30 -31.93 14.92 24.09
C GLN A 30 -30.72 15.17 25.00
N GLU A 31 -30.96 15.32 26.30
CA GLU A 31 -29.91 15.59 27.31
C GLU A 31 -28.76 14.55 27.27
N ASP A 32 -29.09 13.28 26.94
CA ASP A 32 -28.08 12.20 26.81
C ASP A 32 -27.40 12.12 25.46
N SER A 33 -27.71 12.99 24.51
CA SER A 33 -27.22 12.88 23.13
C SER A 33 -25.69 13.03 23.03
N GLU A 34 -25.12 13.93 23.79
CA GLU A 34 -23.67 14.20 23.82
C GLU A 34 -22.89 13.00 24.40
N PHE A 35 -23.42 12.40 25.45
CA PHE A 35 -22.88 11.18 26.06
C PHE A 35 -22.94 9.98 25.10
N ARG A 36 -24.09 9.77 24.44
CA ARG A 36 -24.27 8.71 23.43
C ARG A 36 -23.32 8.89 22.23
N LEU A 37 -23.18 10.10 21.69
CA LEU A 37 -22.26 10.41 20.61
C LEU A 37 -20.80 10.14 21.02
N THR A 38 -20.43 10.47 22.25
CA THR A 38 -19.09 10.19 22.79
C THR A 38 -18.81 8.70 22.88
N ILE A 39 -19.77 7.91 23.37
CA ILE A 39 -19.64 6.45 23.43
C ILE A 39 -19.54 5.86 22.03
N MET A 40 -20.41 6.24 21.10
CA MET A 40 -20.39 5.76 19.72
C MET A 40 -19.06 6.11 19.03
N SER A 41 -18.54 7.32 19.28
CA SER A 41 -17.21 7.75 18.80
C SER A 41 -16.10 6.85 19.32
N SER A 42 -16.12 6.57 20.62
CA SER A 42 -15.12 5.74 21.28
C SER A 42 -15.15 4.30 20.75
N LEU A 43 -16.34 3.74 20.58
CA LEU A 43 -16.52 2.40 20.00
C LEU A 43 -16.02 2.34 18.56
N ALA A 44 -16.36 3.32 17.73
CA ALA A 44 -15.90 3.38 16.35
C ALA A 44 -14.35 3.51 16.25
N GLN A 45 -13.73 4.29 17.14
CA GLN A 45 -12.28 4.39 17.21
C GLN A 45 -11.63 3.07 17.65
N ASP A 46 -12.23 2.35 18.61
CA ASP A 46 -11.75 1.06 19.06
C ASP A 46 -11.85 -0.01 17.96
N GLU A 47 -12.92 -0.01 17.18
CA GLU A 47 -13.07 -0.90 16.02
C GLU A 47 -11.95 -0.67 14.98
N VAL A 48 -11.66 0.59 14.63
CA VAL A 48 -10.57 0.92 13.70
C VAL A 48 -9.22 0.49 14.25
N ARG A 49 -8.97 0.67 15.55
CA ARG A 49 -7.77 0.19 16.24
C ARG A 49 -7.65 -1.33 16.14
N LYS A 50 -8.70 -2.06 16.50
CA LYS A 50 -8.75 -3.53 16.44
C LYS A 50 -8.54 -4.05 15.00
N LEU A 51 -9.15 -3.39 14.01
CA LEU A 51 -8.95 -3.73 12.61
C LEU A 51 -7.48 -3.56 12.20
N SER A 52 -6.85 -2.45 12.60
CA SER A 52 -5.42 -2.20 12.34
C SER A 52 -4.53 -3.28 12.95
N GLU A 53 -4.83 -3.69 14.19
CA GLU A 53 -4.10 -4.78 14.89
C GLU A 53 -4.27 -6.13 14.17
N ARG A 54 -5.50 -6.47 13.74
CA ARG A 54 -5.76 -7.70 12.97
C ARG A 54 -5.00 -7.73 11.66
N VAL A 55 -4.98 -6.62 10.92
CA VAL A 55 -4.21 -6.50 9.68
C VAL A 55 -2.71 -6.68 9.95
N LYS A 56 -2.16 -6.02 10.97
CA LYS A 56 -0.75 -6.19 11.37
C LYS A 56 -0.44 -7.64 11.73
N PHE A 57 -1.32 -8.29 12.49
CA PHE A 57 -1.16 -9.70 12.84
C PHE A 57 -1.15 -10.60 11.60
N GLY A 58 -2.11 -10.41 10.68
CA GLY A 58 -2.18 -11.17 9.42
C GLY A 58 -0.93 -11.00 8.57
N VAL A 59 -0.43 -9.76 8.43
CA VAL A 59 0.82 -9.47 7.69
C VAL A 59 2.01 -10.14 8.37
N ASN A 60 2.13 -10.06 9.69
CA ASN A 60 3.23 -10.70 10.43
C ASN A 60 3.22 -12.24 10.27
N ARG A 61 2.02 -12.85 10.26
CA ARG A 61 1.89 -14.29 9.99
C ARG A 61 2.36 -14.63 8.58
N MET A 62 1.96 -13.85 7.57
CA MET A 62 2.45 -14.04 6.20
C MET A 62 3.97 -13.92 6.10
N ILE A 63 4.59 -12.99 6.85
CA ILE A 63 6.05 -12.84 6.91
C ILE A 63 6.70 -14.09 7.52
N LYS A 64 6.18 -14.58 8.65
CA LYS A 64 6.67 -15.83 9.30
C LYS A 64 6.59 -17.02 8.33
N ASP A 65 5.49 -17.14 7.61
CA ASP A 65 5.26 -18.19 6.62
C ASP A 65 6.05 -17.97 5.31
N ARG A 66 6.89 -16.93 5.23
CA ARG A 66 7.64 -16.49 4.04
C ARG A 66 6.77 -16.35 2.79
N LYS A 67 5.49 -16.02 2.95
CA LYS A 67 4.59 -15.75 1.85
C LYS A 67 4.91 -14.40 1.21
N LEU A 68 4.86 -14.33 -0.10
CA LEU A 68 5.14 -13.10 -0.83
C LEU A 68 4.11 -12.02 -0.49
N ILE A 69 4.61 -10.90 0.02
CA ILE A 69 3.83 -9.71 0.33
C ILE A 69 4.19 -8.62 -0.67
N GLY A 70 3.16 -7.94 -1.21
CA GLY A 70 3.34 -6.84 -2.14
C GLY A 70 2.95 -7.18 -3.56
N GLY A 71 3.21 -6.23 -4.47
CA GLY A 71 2.82 -6.29 -5.87
C GLY A 71 3.67 -7.24 -6.70
N ASN A 72 3.31 -7.30 -7.98
CA ASN A 72 4.01 -8.10 -8.98
C ASN A 72 5.46 -7.61 -9.15
N LEU A 73 6.30 -8.54 -9.54
CA LEU A 73 7.69 -8.30 -9.90
C LEU A 73 7.81 -8.53 -11.41
N THR A 74 8.23 -7.53 -12.17
CA THR A 74 8.42 -7.65 -13.62
C THR A 74 9.34 -8.83 -13.94
N GLY A 75 9.00 -9.65 -14.90
CA GLY A 75 9.70 -10.89 -15.21
C GLY A 75 9.24 -12.10 -14.39
N TYR A 76 8.29 -11.91 -13.48
CA TYR A 76 7.74 -12.96 -12.64
C TYR A 76 6.24 -12.81 -12.47
N PHE A 77 5.53 -13.90 -12.34
CA PHE A 77 4.16 -13.94 -11.84
C PHE A 77 4.10 -14.60 -10.47
N LYS A 78 3.09 -14.24 -9.71
CA LYS A 78 2.88 -14.79 -8.38
C LYS A 78 1.89 -15.94 -8.45
N LYS A 79 2.37 -17.14 -8.10
CA LYS A 79 1.55 -18.36 -8.04
C LYS A 79 1.76 -19.03 -6.67
N ASP A 80 0.70 -19.39 -6.00
CA ASP A 80 0.71 -20.08 -4.70
C ASP A 80 1.64 -19.46 -3.64
N GLY A 81 1.75 -18.11 -3.65
CA GLY A 81 2.59 -17.38 -2.72
C GLY A 81 4.09 -17.39 -3.04
N ARG A 82 4.47 -17.86 -4.23
CA ARG A 82 5.86 -17.86 -4.73
C ARG A 82 5.97 -17.10 -6.05
N TYR A 83 7.19 -16.72 -6.41
CA TYR A 83 7.48 -16.17 -7.72
C TYR A 83 7.85 -17.31 -8.69
N GLU A 84 7.17 -17.35 -9.83
CA GLU A 84 7.54 -18.17 -10.99
C GLU A 84 7.97 -17.24 -12.14
N ILE A 85 8.91 -17.67 -12.95
CA ILE A 85 9.41 -16.88 -14.08
C ILE A 85 8.28 -16.68 -15.08
N ASN A 86 8.07 -15.43 -15.49
CA ASN A 86 7.22 -15.07 -16.62
C ASN A 86 8.07 -15.01 -17.90
N PRO A 87 8.00 -16.01 -18.80
CA PRO A 87 8.88 -16.03 -19.98
C PRO A 87 8.70 -14.81 -20.88
N ALA A 88 7.49 -14.25 -20.94
CA ALA A 88 7.20 -13.07 -21.76
C ALA A 88 7.91 -11.80 -21.27
N GLU A 89 8.14 -11.68 -19.97
CA GLU A 89 8.76 -10.50 -19.35
C GLU A 89 10.19 -10.75 -18.87
N ALA A 90 10.61 -12.00 -18.70
CA ALA A 90 11.93 -12.34 -18.15
C ALA A 90 13.07 -11.76 -19.00
N SER A 91 12.90 -11.76 -20.33
CA SER A 91 13.86 -11.17 -21.28
C SER A 91 14.11 -9.69 -21.06
N ILE A 92 13.11 -8.93 -20.57
CA ILE A 92 13.25 -7.51 -20.23
C ILE A 92 14.30 -7.34 -19.14
N ILE A 93 14.17 -8.14 -18.08
CA ILE A 93 15.05 -8.07 -16.91
C ILE A 93 16.44 -8.58 -17.23
N THR A 94 16.56 -9.69 -17.95
CA THR A 94 17.84 -10.24 -18.41
C THR A 94 18.58 -9.21 -19.27
N TYR A 95 17.93 -8.66 -20.28
CA TYR A 95 18.52 -7.64 -21.16
C TYR A 95 18.96 -6.40 -20.37
N LEU A 96 18.13 -5.91 -19.43
CA LEU A 96 18.48 -4.77 -18.59
C LEU A 96 19.75 -5.03 -17.78
N PHE A 97 19.83 -6.16 -17.08
CA PHE A 97 20.95 -6.47 -16.21
C PHE A 97 22.24 -6.71 -17.01
N GLU A 98 22.20 -7.48 -18.08
CA GLU A 98 23.37 -7.77 -18.94
C GLU A 98 23.89 -6.52 -19.62
N THR A 99 23.00 -5.73 -20.23
CA THR A 99 23.39 -4.52 -20.95
C THR A 99 23.93 -3.46 -19.99
N TYR A 100 23.31 -3.28 -18.82
CA TYR A 100 23.81 -2.34 -17.83
C TYR A 100 25.14 -2.77 -17.23
N ALA A 101 25.33 -4.06 -16.95
CA ALA A 101 26.57 -4.62 -16.43
C ALA A 101 27.74 -4.45 -17.41
N SER A 102 27.50 -4.38 -18.72
CA SER A 102 28.53 -4.11 -19.71
C SER A 102 29.21 -2.74 -19.56
N GLY A 103 28.57 -1.81 -18.85
CA GLY A 103 29.02 -0.44 -18.64
C GLY A 103 29.02 0.47 -19.88
N LYS A 104 28.58 -0.06 -21.03
CA LYS A 104 28.67 0.65 -22.33
C LYS A 104 27.45 1.54 -22.60
N VAL A 105 26.34 1.24 -21.95
CA VAL A 105 25.03 1.84 -22.28
C VAL A 105 24.30 2.32 -21.03
N GLY A 106 23.82 3.56 -21.07
CA GLY A 106 23.02 4.14 -19.97
C GLY A 106 21.56 3.72 -20.01
N LEU A 107 20.86 3.85 -18.87
CA LEU A 107 19.47 3.43 -18.68
C LEU A 107 18.50 4.02 -19.72
N LYS A 108 18.70 5.29 -20.12
CA LYS A 108 17.86 5.93 -21.15
C LYS A 108 17.88 5.14 -22.45
N LYS A 109 19.08 4.75 -22.89
CA LYS A 109 19.26 4.00 -24.13
C LYS A 109 18.67 2.59 -24.02
N ILE A 110 18.90 1.91 -22.89
CA ILE A 110 18.33 0.58 -22.63
C ILE A 110 16.79 0.63 -22.72
N GLY A 111 16.15 1.67 -22.14
CA GLY A 111 14.69 1.83 -22.24
C GLY A 111 14.19 2.03 -23.66
N GLN A 112 14.94 2.77 -24.48
CA GLN A 112 14.62 2.95 -25.91
C GLN A 112 14.79 1.65 -26.70
N ASP A 113 15.81 0.87 -26.39
CA ASP A 113 16.06 -0.39 -27.09
C ASP A 113 15.03 -1.45 -26.72
N LEU A 114 14.61 -1.54 -25.43
CA LEU A 114 13.49 -2.36 -25.01
C LEU A 114 12.19 -1.97 -25.73
N ALA A 115 11.93 -0.68 -25.88
CA ALA A 115 10.74 -0.20 -26.59
C ALA A 115 10.76 -0.60 -28.08
N LYS A 116 11.94 -0.54 -28.73
CA LYS A 116 12.13 -1.00 -30.14
C LYS A 116 11.90 -2.51 -30.27
N MET A 117 12.20 -3.28 -29.22
CA MET A 117 11.94 -4.72 -29.16
C MET A 117 10.47 -5.03 -28.84
N GLY A 118 9.63 -4.01 -28.67
CA GLY A 118 8.20 -4.17 -28.35
C GLY A 118 7.88 -4.27 -26.86
N TYR A 119 8.87 -4.14 -25.97
CA TYR A 119 8.65 -4.18 -24.53
C TYR A 119 8.29 -2.79 -23.99
N LEU A 120 7.04 -2.63 -23.62
CA LEU A 120 6.48 -1.40 -23.10
C LEU A 120 5.97 -1.60 -21.66
N ASN A 121 5.81 -0.50 -20.93
CA ASN A 121 5.20 -0.54 -19.61
C ASN A 121 3.67 -0.77 -19.71
N SER A 122 2.99 -0.90 -18.57
CA SER A 122 1.52 -1.10 -18.51
C SER A 122 0.69 0.01 -19.14
N LYS A 123 1.30 1.16 -19.46
CA LYS A 123 0.65 2.29 -20.15
C LYS A 123 0.93 2.31 -21.65
N GLY A 124 1.69 1.34 -22.18
CA GLY A 124 2.12 1.34 -23.59
C GLY A 124 3.28 2.30 -23.90
N GLU A 125 4.03 2.74 -22.89
CA GLU A 125 5.15 3.68 -23.03
C GLU A 125 6.49 2.97 -22.74
N PRO A 126 7.62 3.51 -23.22
CA PRO A 126 8.95 3.03 -22.85
C PRO A 126 9.18 3.05 -21.33
N TYR A 127 9.96 2.12 -20.81
CA TYR A 127 10.34 2.12 -19.41
C TYR A 127 11.17 3.36 -19.06
N SER A 128 10.76 4.10 -18.04
CA SER A 128 11.50 5.26 -17.56
C SER A 128 12.82 4.87 -16.90
N GLN A 129 13.81 5.77 -16.92
CA GLN A 129 15.10 5.57 -16.23
C GLN A 129 14.91 5.24 -14.75
N THR A 130 13.96 5.93 -14.08
CA THR A 130 13.64 5.73 -12.67
C THR A 130 13.10 4.31 -12.41
N THR A 131 12.27 3.78 -13.32
CA THR A 131 11.74 2.42 -13.20
C THR A 131 12.85 1.38 -13.36
N MET A 132 13.71 1.55 -14.35
CA MET A 132 14.84 0.65 -14.57
C MET A 132 15.87 0.69 -13.45
N ALA A 133 16.16 1.86 -12.90
CA ALA A 133 17.01 1.98 -11.72
C ALA A 133 16.40 1.24 -10.51
N LYS A 134 15.07 1.30 -10.34
CA LYS A 134 14.36 0.51 -9.32
C LYS A 134 14.47 -0.99 -9.56
N PHE A 135 14.45 -1.47 -10.81
CA PHE A 135 14.68 -2.88 -11.11
C PHE A 135 16.10 -3.30 -10.71
N LEU A 136 17.12 -2.55 -11.10
CA LEU A 136 18.52 -2.86 -10.76
C LEU A 136 18.80 -2.87 -9.26
N THR A 137 18.13 -2.01 -8.51
CA THR A 137 18.33 -1.90 -7.06
C THR A 137 17.39 -2.77 -6.22
N ASN A 138 16.48 -3.50 -6.86
CA ASN A 138 15.52 -4.33 -6.14
C ASN A 138 16.16 -5.66 -5.69
N PRO A 139 16.31 -5.88 -4.37
CA PRO A 139 16.98 -7.08 -3.86
C PRO A 139 16.23 -8.39 -4.18
N ARG A 140 14.97 -8.33 -4.58
CA ARG A 140 14.19 -9.52 -4.97
C ARG A 140 14.78 -10.22 -6.19
N TYR A 141 15.40 -9.48 -7.12
CA TYR A 141 16.09 -10.08 -8.28
C TYR A 141 17.37 -10.86 -7.90
N LYS A 142 17.88 -10.64 -6.69
CA LYS A 142 18.97 -11.44 -6.09
C LYS A 142 18.45 -12.62 -5.26
N GLY A 143 17.12 -12.86 -5.25
CA GLY A 143 16.50 -13.91 -4.45
C GLY A 143 16.24 -13.55 -2.99
N TYR A 144 16.48 -12.30 -2.57
CA TYR A 144 16.17 -11.89 -1.21
C TYR A 144 14.67 -11.77 -0.98
N TYR A 145 14.21 -12.34 0.12
CA TYR A 145 12.86 -12.09 0.60
C TYR A 145 12.78 -10.68 1.19
N THR A 146 11.87 -9.85 0.67
CA THR A 146 11.66 -8.49 1.19
C THR A 146 10.22 -8.33 1.63
N ALA A 147 10.04 -7.98 2.89
CA ALA A 147 8.73 -7.67 3.47
C ALA A 147 8.85 -6.51 4.45
N ARG A 148 7.74 -5.83 4.71
CA ARG A 148 7.61 -4.81 5.74
C ARG A 148 8.69 -3.70 5.69
N LEU A 149 8.93 -3.14 4.50
CA LEU A 149 9.87 -2.02 4.33
C LEU A 149 9.41 -0.75 5.06
N THR A 150 8.11 -0.62 5.28
CA THR A 150 7.49 0.48 6.02
C THR A 150 6.42 -0.05 6.96
N GLU A 151 6.24 0.62 8.09
CA GLU A 151 5.19 0.34 9.05
C GLU A 151 4.35 1.59 9.29
N VAL A 152 3.04 1.42 9.45
CA VAL A 152 2.14 2.50 9.87
C VAL A 152 2.32 2.70 11.38
N GLU A 153 2.88 3.84 11.76
CA GLU A 153 3.12 4.20 13.15
C GLU A 153 1.82 4.55 13.87
N ASN A 154 0.97 5.31 13.21
CA ASN A 154 -0.29 5.76 13.78
C ASN A 154 -1.43 5.50 12.79
N TYR A 155 -2.41 4.70 13.22
CA TYR A 155 -3.58 4.34 12.41
C TYR A 155 -4.52 5.52 12.11
N LYS A 156 -4.50 6.59 12.92
CA LYS A 156 -5.32 7.80 12.71
C LYS A 156 -4.74 8.70 11.64
N THR A 157 -3.41 8.88 11.65
CA THR A 157 -2.72 9.80 10.73
C THR A 157 -2.13 9.11 9.51
N HIS A 158 -2.16 7.78 9.46
CA HIS A 158 -1.51 6.93 8.45
C HIS A 158 -0.01 7.23 8.24
N LYS A 159 0.63 7.86 9.24
CA LYS A 159 2.04 8.18 9.22
C LYS A 159 2.86 6.90 9.15
N LYS A 160 3.75 6.80 8.16
CA LYS A 160 4.59 5.62 7.93
C LYS A 160 6.01 5.91 8.38
N LYS A 161 6.64 4.92 9.02
CA LYS A 161 8.09 4.92 9.29
C LYS A 161 8.77 3.79 8.52
N LYS A 162 10.04 4.00 8.16
CA LYS A 162 10.86 2.93 7.60
C LYS A 162 11.25 1.96 8.71
N VAL A 163 11.16 0.67 8.42
CA VAL A 163 11.65 -0.38 9.32
C VAL A 163 13.15 -0.57 9.05
N PRO A 164 14.00 -0.66 10.10
CA PRO A 164 15.41 -0.98 9.93
C PRO A 164 15.59 -2.26 9.12
N LYS A 165 16.67 -2.34 8.36
CA LYS A 165 17.07 -3.58 7.68
C LYS A 165 17.77 -4.47 8.72
N GLU A 166 17.22 -5.63 8.96
CA GLU A 166 17.90 -6.72 9.68
C GLU A 166 18.74 -7.54 8.72
#